data_f385ffd83a2b278d25b3ce657002cc53
#
_entry.id   f385ffd83a2b278d25b3ce657002cc53
#
_cell.length_a   1.000
_cell.length_b   1.000
_cell.length_c   1.000
_cell.angle_alpha   90.00
_cell.angle_beta   90.00
_cell.angle_gamma   90.00
#
_symmetry.space_group_name_H-M   'P 1'
#
loop_
_entity.id
_entity.type
_entity.pdbx_description
1 polymer ?
#
loop_
_entity_poly.entity_id
_entity_poly.type
_entity_poly.pdbx_seq_one_letter_code
_entity_poly.pdbx_strand_id
1 'polypeptide(L)'
;GMDSSRRGQLAGKGMKELKERLKEEPEFGIPLQSPMMTTIARGARLKKVYLRSADSGGGKTRTALADICNISIPYFYDTDKKEWIYTGCEEPSLFISTELEEDEVQTIIMAYVSGVPENKILDGDYEGDEEERVDKAIEYIATYPLYIEIINDFGIEDISNIIKTYKREKGCHYFVFDYIHMSAKLIAEVASMSKGMKLREDQTLFLFMDTLKNLAMKLDIFILTMTQLNGTYKDSQIKDETMLRGAKSLADRIDLGEISLRPTSAELECVKKLMQYRYPIL
;
A
#
# COMPACT_ATOMS: atom_id res chain seq x y z
N GLY A 1 -15.66 0.79 -38.14
CA GLY A 1 -16.30 1.37 -36.98
C GLY A 1 -15.34 2.29 -36.29
N MET A 2 -15.69 3.57 -36.10
CA MET A 2 -14.85 4.50 -35.30
C MET A 2 -14.76 3.97 -33.88
N ASP A 3 -13.54 3.87 -33.39
CA ASP A 3 -13.23 3.48 -32.02
C ASP A 3 -13.92 4.46 -31.05
N SER A 4 -14.93 3.97 -30.31
CA SER A 4 -15.76 4.75 -29.39
C SER A 4 -14.99 5.18 -28.11
N SER A 5 -13.73 4.80 -27.98
CA SER A 5 -12.90 5.08 -26.80
C SER A 5 -12.24 6.47 -26.82
N ARG A 6 -12.18 7.13 -27.98
CA ARG A 6 -11.57 8.45 -28.13
C ARG A 6 -12.62 9.56 -28.10
N ARG A 7 -12.68 10.28 -26.97
CA ARG A 7 -13.54 11.47 -26.82
C ARG A 7 -12.68 12.71 -26.65
N GLY A 8 -12.43 13.39 -27.78
CA GLY A 8 -11.81 14.72 -27.73
C GLY A 8 -12.83 15.79 -27.32
N GLN A 9 -12.40 16.77 -26.55
CA GLN A 9 -13.18 17.96 -26.18
C GLN A 9 -12.28 19.18 -26.06
N LEU A 10 -12.87 20.37 -26.08
CA LEU A 10 -12.14 21.61 -25.76
C LEU A 10 -11.62 21.53 -24.33
N ALA A 11 -10.36 21.87 -24.13
CA ALA A 11 -9.70 21.80 -22.82
C ALA A 11 -10.43 22.57 -21.71
N GLY A 12 -11.02 23.72 -22.05
CA GLY A 12 -11.76 24.55 -21.10
C GLY A 12 -13.18 24.10 -20.76
N LYS A 13 -13.68 23.08 -21.43
CA LYS A 13 -15.04 22.61 -21.21
C LYS A 13 -15.20 22.02 -19.81
N GLY A 14 -16.12 22.59 -19.03
CA GLY A 14 -16.40 22.13 -17.67
C GLY A 14 -15.39 22.61 -16.60
N MET A 15 -14.39 23.41 -16.96
CA MET A 15 -13.37 23.87 -15.99
C MET A 15 -13.95 24.78 -14.89
N LYS A 16 -14.96 25.59 -15.24
CA LYS A 16 -15.57 26.49 -14.26
C LYS A 16 -16.35 25.72 -13.21
N GLU A 17 -17.13 24.74 -13.64
CA GLU A 17 -17.89 23.84 -12.78
C GLU A 17 -16.95 23.00 -11.90
N LEU A 18 -15.86 22.49 -12.48
CA LEU A 18 -14.83 21.76 -11.74
C LEU A 18 -14.21 22.64 -10.65
N LYS A 19 -13.85 23.88 -10.97
CA LYS A 19 -13.27 24.82 -10.01
C LYS A 19 -14.22 25.06 -8.84
N GLU A 20 -15.49 25.32 -9.08
CA GLU A 20 -16.45 25.56 -8.02
C GLU A 20 -16.69 24.32 -7.16
N ARG A 21 -16.78 23.13 -7.77
CA ARG A 21 -16.85 21.85 -7.04
C ARG A 21 -15.64 21.64 -6.14
N LEU A 22 -14.41 21.90 -6.64
CA LEU A 22 -13.18 21.73 -5.86
C LEU A 22 -13.04 22.75 -4.70
N LYS A 23 -13.73 23.87 -4.74
CA LYS A 23 -13.81 24.79 -3.60
C LYS A 23 -14.68 24.25 -2.47
N GLU A 24 -15.77 23.60 -2.80
CA GLU A 24 -16.70 23.00 -1.83
C GLU A 24 -16.18 21.67 -1.31
N GLU A 25 -15.67 20.83 -2.23
CA GLU A 25 -15.13 19.49 -1.94
C GLU A 25 -13.71 19.35 -2.54
N PRO A 26 -12.66 19.79 -1.82
CA PRO A 26 -11.30 19.56 -2.27
C PRO A 26 -11.02 18.08 -2.46
N GLU A 27 -10.31 17.73 -3.55
CA GLU A 27 -9.94 16.34 -3.81
C GLU A 27 -8.93 15.87 -2.78
N PHE A 28 -9.39 15.01 -1.87
CA PHE A 28 -8.59 14.39 -0.84
C PHE A 28 -9.08 12.97 -0.59
N GLY A 29 -8.15 12.02 -0.49
CA GLY A 29 -8.45 10.62 -0.20
C GLY A 29 -8.42 10.32 1.28
N ILE A 30 -8.57 9.04 1.62
CA ILE A 30 -8.48 8.57 2.99
C ILE A 30 -7.04 8.70 3.48
N PRO A 31 -6.80 9.32 4.67
CA PRO A 31 -5.46 9.45 5.23
C PRO A 31 -4.75 8.11 5.38
N LEU A 32 -3.47 8.09 5.01
CA LEU A 32 -2.58 6.95 5.17
C LEU A 32 -1.75 7.10 6.43
N GLN A 33 -1.15 6.00 6.90
CA GLN A 33 -0.32 5.99 8.11
C GLN A 33 0.88 6.94 8.00
N SER A 34 1.48 7.05 6.81
CA SER A 34 2.55 8.01 6.57
C SER A 34 1.99 9.43 6.46
N PRO A 35 2.38 10.38 7.32
CA PRO A 35 2.00 11.79 7.19
C PRO A 35 2.45 12.40 5.86
N MET A 36 3.60 11.99 5.35
CA MET A 36 4.12 12.44 4.06
C MET A 36 3.19 12.01 2.92
N MET A 37 2.77 10.74 2.88
CA MET A 37 1.85 10.25 1.87
C MET A 37 0.47 10.90 1.99
N THR A 38 0.02 11.16 3.20
CA THR A 38 -1.23 11.88 3.44
C THR A 38 -1.16 13.32 2.94
N THR A 39 -0.05 14.01 3.17
CA THR A 39 0.11 15.42 2.80
C THR A 39 0.44 15.59 1.31
N ILE A 40 1.44 14.86 0.80
CA ILE A 40 1.94 15.02 -0.57
C ILE A 40 0.99 14.36 -1.58
N ALA A 41 0.58 13.13 -1.30
CA ALA A 41 -0.30 12.35 -2.18
C ALA A 41 -1.79 12.63 -1.95
N ARG A 42 -2.15 13.41 -0.96
CA ARG A 42 -3.52 13.67 -0.53
C ARG A 42 -4.27 12.39 -0.10
N GLY A 43 -3.56 11.45 0.54
CA GLY A 43 -4.11 10.18 1.01
C GLY A 43 -4.39 9.15 -0.08
N ALA A 44 -5.18 8.16 0.24
CA ALA A 44 -5.58 7.09 -0.66
C ALA A 44 -6.71 7.57 -1.58
N ARG A 45 -6.35 8.00 -2.78
CA ARG A 45 -7.31 8.48 -3.79
C ARG A 45 -7.66 7.38 -4.80
N LEU A 46 -8.91 7.32 -5.20
CA LEU A 46 -9.36 6.40 -6.26
C LEU A 46 -8.68 6.74 -7.61
N LYS A 47 -8.58 5.75 -8.48
CA LYS A 47 -7.87 5.79 -9.77
C LYS A 47 -6.35 5.98 -9.65
N LYS A 48 -5.79 5.71 -8.47
CA LYS A 48 -4.36 5.89 -8.18
C LYS A 48 -3.70 4.58 -7.77
N VAL A 49 -2.43 4.45 -8.14
CA VAL A 49 -1.55 3.34 -7.74
C VAL A 49 -0.33 3.91 -7.04
N TYR A 50 -0.10 3.46 -5.81
CA TYR A 50 1.08 3.83 -5.03
C TYR A 50 2.00 2.62 -4.89
N LEU A 51 3.27 2.84 -5.14
CA LEU A 51 4.34 1.85 -4.98
C LEU A 51 5.22 2.23 -3.80
N ARG A 52 5.32 1.32 -2.84
CA ARG A 52 6.22 1.43 -1.70
C ARG A 52 7.36 0.43 -1.86
N SER A 53 8.58 0.91 -1.80
CA SER A 53 9.80 0.07 -1.87
C SER A 53 10.54 0.16 -0.56
N ALA A 54 10.94 -0.98 -0.03
CA ALA A 54 11.71 -1.06 1.22
C ALA A 54 12.66 -2.25 1.21
N ASP A 55 13.68 -2.16 2.04
CA ASP A 55 14.54 -3.29 2.37
C ASP A 55 13.74 -4.42 3.02
N SER A 56 14.21 -5.65 2.85
CA SER A 56 13.71 -6.79 3.62
C SER A 56 13.73 -6.48 5.13
N GLY A 57 12.61 -6.64 5.79
CA GLY A 57 12.46 -6.31 7.21
C GLY A 57 12.28 -4.80 7.50
N GLY A 58 12.02 -3.96 6.49
CA GLY A 58 11.79 -2.52 6.64
C GLY A 58 10.39 -2.12 7.15
N GLY A 59 9.57 -3.07 7.61
CA GLY A 59 8.24 -2.81 8.16
C GLY A 59 7.15 -2.48 7.11
N LYS A 60 7.42 -2.70 5.83
CA LYS A 60 6.48 -2.38 4.75
C LYS A 60 5.13 -3.08 4.88
N THR A 61 5.13 -4.36 5.29
CA THR A 61 3.90 -5.14 5.50
C THR A 61 3.07 -4.57 6.64
N ARG A 62 3.68 -4.26 7.78
CA ARG A 62 2.99 -3.70 8.94
C ARG A 62 2.43 -2.32 8.66
N THR A 63 3.19 -1.48 7.97
CA THR A 63 2.72 -0.16 7.55
C THR A 63 1.55 -0.26 6.57
N ALA A 64 1.62 -1.18 5.62
CA ALA A 64 0.54 -1.41 4.64
C ALA A 64 -0.72 -1.97 5.29
N LEU A 65 -0.58 -2.88 6.27
CA LEU A 65 -1.72 -3.36 7.06
C LEU A 65 -2.33 -2.27 7.92
N ALA A 66 -1.51 -1.40 8.52
CA ALA A 66 -2.00 -0.22 9.23
C ALA A 66 -2.80 0.70 8.30
N ASP A 67 -2.32 0.95 7.10
CA ASP A 67 -3.03 1.78 6.11
C ASP A 67 -4.40 1.19 5.77
N ILE A 68 -4.48 -0.10 5.46
CA ILE A 68 -5.75 -0.71 5.08
C ILE A 68 -6.71 -0.88 6.27
N CYS A 69 -6.21 -1.11 7.47
CA CYS A 69 -7.02 -1.09 8.68
C CYS A 69 -7.66 0.28 8.91
N ASN A 70 -6.92 1.37 8.72
CA ASN A 70 -7.45 2.74 8.85
C ASN A 70 -8.53 3.05 7.80
N ILE A 71 -8.45 2.45 6.63
CA ILE A 71 -9.45 2.61 5.58
C ILE A 71 -10.74 1.84 5.89
N SER A 72 -10.61 0.64 6.45
CA SER A 72 -11.69 -0.34 6.52
C SER A 72 -12.29 -0.53 7.91
N ILE A 73 -11.53 -0.30 8.96
CA ILE A 73 -11.96 -0.51 10.36
C ILE A 73 -12.01 0.84 11.07
N PRO A 74 -13.20 1.31 11.46
CA PRO A 74 -13.37 2.66 12.02
C PRO A 74 -12.97 2.79 13.48
N TYR A 75 -12.46 1.75 14.12
CA TYR A 75 -12.04 1.77 15.52
C TYR A 75 -10.61 1.30 15.68
N PHE A 76 -9.86 1.99 16.51
CA PHE A 76 -8.57 1.53 17.02
C PHE A 76 -8.35 2.03 18.44
N TYR A 77 -7.54 1.30 19.21
CA TYR A 77 -7.20 1.71 20.57
C TYR A 77 -5.96 2.61 20.56
N ASP A 78 -6.12 3.81 21.10
CA ASP A 78 -5.02 4.76 21.31
C ASP A 78 -4.36 4.48 22.68
N THR A 79 -3.13 3.97 22.66
CA THR A 79 -2.40 3.60 23.87
C THR A 79 -1.93 4.82 24.69
N ASP A 80 -1.76 5.97 24.07
CA ASP A 80 -1.39 7.20 24.75
C ASP A 80 -2.57 7.81 25.49
N LYS A 81 -3.72 7.89 24.83
CA LYS A 81 -4.98 8.39 25.41
C LYS A 81 -5.71 7.34 26.24
N LYS A 82 -5.32 6.07 26.12
CA LYS A 82 -5.98 4.92 26.78
C LYS A 82 -7.47 4.82 26.48
N GLU A 83 -7.85 5.06 25.24
CA GLU A 83 -9.25 5.02 24.79
C GLU A 83 -9.39 4.49 23.38
N TRP A 84 -10.58 3.98 23.06
CA TRP A 84 -10.96 3.63 21.71
C TRP A 84 -11.28 4.88 20.91
N ILE A 85 -10.67 5.01 19.73
CA ILE A 85 -10.92 6.12 18.81
C ILE A 85 -11.83 5.64 17.68
N TYR A 86 -12.85 6.43 17.40
CA TYR A 86 -13.73 6.22 16.24
C TYR A 86 -13.37 7.18 15.11
N THR A 87 -13.01 6.62 13.96
CA THR A 87 -12.62 7.41 12.78
C THR A 87 -13.75 7.63 11.77
N GLY A 88 -14.76 6.78 11.80
CA GLY A 88 -15.87 6.80 10.85
C GLY A 88 -15.52 6.21 9.47
N CYS A 89 -14.31 5.72 9.26
CA CYS A 89 -13.87 5.17 7.97
C CYS A 89 -14.05 3.64 7.95
N GLU A 90 -14.97 3.16 7.10
CA GLU A 90 -15.36 1.74 7.02
C GLU A 90 -15.53 1.26 5.58
N GLU A 91 -14.58 1.63 4.71
CA GLU A 91 -14.62 1.30 3.29
C GLU A 91 -14.22 -0.16 3.02
N PRO A 92 -14.99 -0.89 2.20
CA PRO A 92 -14.64 -2.25 1.81
C PRO A 92 -13.28 -2.31 1.14
N SER A 93 -12.42 -3.17 1.68
CA SER A 93 -11.00 -3.23 1.32
C SER A 93 -10.48 -4.66 1.29
N LEU A 94 -9.48 -4.92 0.46
CA LEU A 94 -8.81 -6.22 0.35
C LEU A 94 -7.31 -6.07 0.56
N PHE A 95 -6.77 -6.89 1.44
CA PHE A 95 -5.34 -7.12 1.59
C PHE A 95 -4.95 -8.46 0.94
N ILE A 96 -4.09 -8.41 -0.07
CA ILE A 96 -3.57 -9.60 -0.75
C ILE A 96 -2.14 -9.82 -0.28
N SER A 97 -1.87 -10.97 0.34
CA SER A 97 -0.53 -11.36 0.79
C SER A 97 0.05 -12.46 -0.10
N THR A 98 1.31 -12.30 -0.48
CA THR A 98 2.07 -13.33 -1.23
C THR A 98 3.15 -14.00 -0.39
N GLU A 99 3.39 -13.53 0.82
CA GLU A 99 4.48 -13.97 1.68
C GLU A 99 4.00 -14.49 3.03
N LEU A 100 3.05 -13.80 3.66
CA LEU A 100 2.55 -14.17 4.97
C LEU A 100 1.35 -15.12 4.90
N GLU A 101 1.28 -16.03 5.85
CA GLU A 101 0.10 -16.86 6.06
C GLU A 101 -1.03 -16.07 6.74
N GLU A 102 -2.23 -16.61 6.70
CA GLU A 102 -3.43 -15.95 7.23
C GLU A 102 -3.29 -15.59 8.71
N ASP A 103 -2.80 -16.52 9.53
CA ASP A 103 -2.63 -16.31 10.98
C ASP A 103 -1.65 -15.16 11.28
N GLU A 104 -0.59 -15.04 10.49
CA GLU A 104 0.40 -13.97 10.63
C GLU A 104 -0.21 -12.61 10.31
N VAL A 105 -0.98 -12.53 9.23
CA VAL A 105 -1.70 -11.30 8.84
C VAL A 105 -2.72 -10.92 9.91
N GLN A 106 -3.51 -11.87 10.40
CA GLN A 106 -4.51 -11.66 11.45
C GLN A 106 -3.88 -11.17 12.76
N THR A 107 -2.73 -11.73 13.15
CA THR A 107 -2.02 -11.31 14.36
C THR A 107 -1.57 -9.85 14.27
N ILE A 108 -1.05 -9.42 13.12
CA ILE A 108 -0.65 -8.03 12.89
C ILE A 108 -1.87 -7.10 12.95
N ILE A 109 -2.99 -7.50 12.35
CA ILE A 109 -4.24 -6.72 12.37
C ILE A 109 -4.76 -6.58 13.80
N MET A 110 -4.81 -7.66 14.58
CA MET A 110 -5.21 -7.63 15.99
C MET A 110 -4.34 -6.69 16.82
N ALA A 111 -3.02 -6.77 16.65
CA ALA A 111 -2.07 -5.90 17.33
C ALA A 111 -2.29 -4.43 16.98
N TYR A 112 -2.51 -4.13 15.73
CA TYR A 112 -2.73 -2.76 15.28
C TYR A 112 -4.03 -2.17 15.84
N VAL A 113 -5.13 -2.88 15.74
CA VAL A 113 -6.45 -2.39 16.19
C VAL A 113 -6.54 -2.32 17.71
N SER A 114 -5.99 -3.30 18.42
CA SER A 114 -6.04 -3.36 19.89
C SER A 114 -5.02 -2.49 20.61
N GLY A 115 -3.93 -2.11 19.91
CA GLY A 115 -2.78 -1.47 20.54
C GLY A 115 -1.94 -2.40 21.44
N VAL A 116 -2.18 -3.72 21.37
CA VAL A 116 -1.40 -4.73 22.10
C VAL A 116 -0.26 -5.22 21.23
N PRO A 117 0.99 -5.28 21.73
CA PRO A 117 2.13 -5.75 20.96
C PRO A 117 1.95 -7.17 20.41
N GLU A 118 2.43 -7.42 19.19
CA GLU A 118 2.31 -8.72 18.52
C GLU A 118 2.86 -9.88 19.36
N ASN A 119 4.00 -9.70 20.01
CA ASN A 119 4.62 -10.74 20.83
C ASN A 119 3.72 -11.19 21.99
N LYS A 120 2.99 -10.28 22.61
CA LYS A 120 2.05 -10.61 23.68
C LYS A 120 0.85 -11.44 23.18
N ILE A 121 0.37 -11.12 21.98
CA ILE A 121 -0.69 -11.90 21.33
C ILE A 121 -0.18 -13.29 20.97
N LEU A 122 1.02 -13.39 20.39
CA LEU A 122 1.65 -14.66 20.03
C LEU A 122 1.93 -15.55 21.23
N ASP A 123 2.34 -14.97 22.34
CA ASP A 123 2.63 -15.70 23.57
C ASP A 123 1.38 -16.00 24.40
N GLY A 124 0.23 -15.35 24.09
CA GLY A 124 -0.97 -15.43 24.89
C GLY A 124 -0.78 -14.89 26.30
N ASP A 125 0.15 -13.96 26.49
CA ASP A 125 0.55 -13.41 27.78
C ASP A 125 0.13 -11.94 27.91
N TYR A 126 -1.03 -11.74 28.51
CA TYR A 126 -1.67 -10.44 28.63
C TYR A 126 -1.57 -9.89 30.05
N GLU A 127 -1.48 -8.57 30.13
CA GLU A 127 -1.50 -7.83 31.39
C GLU A 127 -2.61 -6.79 31.39
N GLY A 128 -3.22 -6.56 32.57
CA GLY A 128 -4.25 -5.54 32.72
C GLY A 128 -5.46 -5.77 31.81
N ASP A 129 -5.80 -4.77 31.00
CA ASP A 129 -6.93 -4.79 30.04
C ASP A 129 -6.57 -5.31 28.63
N GLU A 130 -5.37 -5.81 28.43
CA GLU A 130 -4.86 -6.16 27.10
C GLU A 130 -5.69 -7.26 26.42
N GLU A 131 -6.05 -8.31 27.14
CA GLU A 131 -6.88 -9.40 26.60
C GLU A 131 -8.28 -8.89 26.19
N GLU A 132 -8.91 -8.08 27.03
CA GLU A 132 -10.20 -7.46 26.73
C GLU A 132 -10.12 -6.56 25.48
N ARG A 133 -9.03 -5.80 25.32
CA ARG A 133 -8.81 -4.98 24.13
C ARG A 133 -8.65 -5.81 22.87
N VAL A 134 -7.94 -6.94 22.95
CA VAL A 134 -7.80 -7.87 21.82
C VAL A 134 -9.15 -8.47 21.45
N ASP A 135 -9.95 -8.91 22.43
CA ASP A 135 -11.29 -9.45 22.19
C ASP A 135 -12.18 -8.42 21.50
N LYS A 136 -12.14 -7.19 21.96
CA LYS A 136 -12.90 -6.09 21.35
C LYS A 136 -12.42 -5.75 19.95
N ALA A 137 -11.11 -5.78 19.71
CA ALA A 137 -10.54 -5.63 18.38
C ALA A 137 -11.04 -6.71 17.42
N ILE A 138 -11.09 -7.97 17.87
CA ILE A 138 -11.61 -9.10 17.07
C ILE A 138 -13.08 -8.86 16.68
N GLU A 139 -13.92 -8.37 17.59
CA GLU A 139 -15.31 -8.02 17.29
C GLU A 139 -15.41 -6.95 16.19
N TYR A 140 -14.60 -5.90 16.27
CA TYR A 140 -14.56 -4.87 15.25
C TYR A 140 -14.05 -5.41 13.90
N ILE A 141 -12.97 -6.17 13.90
CA ILE A 141 -12.39 -6.76 12.68
C ILE A 141 -13.40 -7.69 12.00
N ALA A 142 -14.16 -8.47 12.79
CA ALA A 142 -15.20 -9.36 12.26
C ALA A 142 -16.43 -8.62 11.71
N THR A 143 -16.68 -7.40 12.17
CA THR A 143 -17.87 -6.61 11.81
C THR A 143 -17.66 -5.79 10.54
N TYR A 144 -16.46 -5.25 10.34
CA TYR A 144 -16.17 -4.29 9.27
C TYR A 144 -15.53 -4.96 8.05
N PRO A 145 -15.66 -4.34 6.85
CA PRO A 145 -15.41 -5.01 5.57
C PRO A 145 -13.94 -5.01 5.15
N LEU A 146 -13.06 -5.55 5.98
CA LEU A 146 -11.68 -5.87 5.62
C LEU A 146 -11.57 -7.35 5.24
N TYR A 147 -11.15 -7.61 4.01
CA TYR A 147 -10.94 -8.95 3.48
C TYR A 147 -9.45 -9.25 3.33
N ILE A 148 -9.09 -10.52 3.43
CA ILE A 148 -7.73 -11.03 3.26
C ILE A 148 -7.76 -12.11 2.19
N GLU A 149 -6.79 -12.09 1.28
CA GLU A 149 -6.55 -13.14 0.30
C GLU A 149 -5.06 -13.53 0.37
N ILE A 150 -4.77 -14.82 0.47
CA ILE A 150 -3.41 -15.35 0.48
C ILE A 150 -3.15 -16.06 -0.84
N ILE A 151 -2.07 -15.67 -1.53
CA ILE A 151 -1.66 -16.28 -2.79
C ILE A 151 -0.15 -16.33 -2.89
N ASN A 152 0.43 -17.54 -2.78
CA ASN A 152 1.88 -17.72 -2.73
C ASN A 152 2.55 -17.68 -4.11
N ASP A 153 1.92 -18.26 -5.12
CA ASP A 153 2.40 -18.24 -6.51
C ASP A 153 1.35 -17.58 -7.40
N PHE A 154 1.73 -16.52 -8.09
CA PHE A 154 0.80 -15.65 -8.81
C PHE A 154 1.38 -15.17 -10.14
N GLY A 155 0.48 -14.94 -11.09
CA GLY A 155 0.75 -14.15 -12.28
C GLY A 155 -0.03 -12.82 -12.24
N ILE A 156 0.20 -11.97 -13.23
CA ILE A 156 -0.50 -10.68 -13.38
C ILE A 156 -2.02 -10.91 -13.51
N GLU A 157 -2.41 -11.92 -14.27
CA GLU A 157 -3.82 -12.26 -14.49
C GLU A 157 -4.51 -12.71 -13.20
N ASP A 158 -3.84 -13.48 -12.35
CA ASP A 158 -4.41 -13.89 -11.06
C ASP A 158 -4.77 -12.70 -10.19
N ILE A 159 -3.85 -11.76 -10.03
CA ILE A 159 -4.06 -10.56 -9.22
C ILE A 159 -5.14 -9.68 -9.84
N SER A 160 -5.14 -9.51 -11.16
CA SER A 160 -6.18 -8.79 -11.89
C SER A 160 -7.57 -9.41 -11.63
N ASN A 161 -7.69 -10.72 -11.68
CA ASN A 161 -8.95 -11.43 -11.46
C ASN A 161 -9.43 -11.34 -10.01
N ILE A 162 -8.52 -11.45 -9.04
CA ILE A 162 -8.83 -11.26 -7.62
C ILE A 162 -9.40 -9.84 -7.40
N ILE A 163 -8.73 -8.82 -7.89
CA ILE A 163 -9.17 -7.42 -7.76
C ILE A 163 -10.55 -7.23 -8.38
N LYS A 164 -10.77 -7.70 -9.60
CA LYS A 164 -12.08 -7.60 -10.28
C LYS A 164 -13.18 -8.31 -9.51
N THR A 165 -12.89 -9.49 -8.97
CA THR A 165 -13.85 -10.29 -8.21
C THR A 165 -14.29 -9.58 -6.93
N TYR A 166 -13.34 -9.12 -6.13
CA TYR A 166 -13.66 -8.41 -4.89
C TYR A 166 -14.32 -7.05 -5.12
N LYS A 167 -13.93 -6.34 -6.19
CA LYS A 167 -14.64 -5.13 -6.60
C LYS A 167 -16.11 -5.41 -6.90
N ARG A 168 -16.38 -6.45 -7.69
CA ARG A 168 -17.74 -6.81 -8.13
C ARG A 168 -18.58 -7.40 -7.01
N GLU A 169 -18.03 -8.34 -6.23
CA GLU A 169 -18.79 -9.16 -5.28
C GLU A 169 -18.85 -8.57 -3.88
N LYS A 170 -17.80 -7.84 -3.47
CA LYS A 170 -17.67 -7.26 -2.14
C LYS A 170 -17.72 -5.73 -2.12
N GLY A 171 -17.75 -5.11 -3.28
CA GLY A 171 -17.72 -3.65 -3.39
C GLY A 171 -16.40 -3.01 -2.94
N CYS A 172 -15.30 -3.76 -2.95
CA CYS A 172 -14.00 -3.23 -2.55
C CYS A 172 -13.51 -2.16 -3.52
N HIS A 173 -13.08 -1.01 -2.98
CA HIS A 173 -12.48 0.08 -3.74
C HIS A 173 -11.02 0.33 -3.35
N TYR A 174 -10.55 -0.28 -2.25
CA TYR A 174 -9.20 -0.11 -1.73
C TYR A 174 -8.52 -1.46 -1.63
N PHE A 175 -7.33 -1.54 -2.23
CA PHE A 175 -6.57 -2.77 -2.35
C PHE A 175 -5.13 -2.54 -1.93
N VAL A 176 -4.59 -3.49 -1.17
CA VAL A 176 -3.15 -3.59 -0.89
C VAL A 176 -2.66 -4.93 -1.42
N PHE A 177 -1.61 -4.90 -2.20
CA PHE A 177 -0.93 -6.08 -2.72
C PHE A 177 0.50 -6.15 -2.15
N ASP A 178 0.74 -7.07 -1.22
CA ASP A 178 2.01 -7.24 -0.50
C ASP A 178 2.60 -8.61 -0.78
N TYR A 179 3.61 -8.72 -1.59
CA TYR A 179 4.31 -7.76 -2.39
C TYR A 179 4.61 -8.36 -3.78
N ILE A 180 5.07 -7.53 -4.72
CA ILE A 180 5.46 -8.00 -6.05
C ILE A 180 6.86 -8.63 -5.94
N HIS A 181 6.93 -9.96 -6.10
CA HIS A 181 8.17 -10.72 -6.24
C HIS A 181 8.14 -11.57 -7.51
N MET A 182 9.31 -12.01 -7.97
CA MET A 182 9.43 -12.81 -9.19
C MET A 182 9.04 -14.27 -8.92
N SER A 183 7.74 -14.52 -8.77
CA SER A 183 7.21 -15.90 -8.64
C SER A 183 7.43 -16.69 -9.92
N ALA A 184 7.46 -18.02 -9.81
CA ALA A 184 7.64 -18.90 -10.98
C ALA A 184 6.51 -18.70 -12.00
N LYS A 185 5.28 -18.53 -11.55
CA LYS A 185 4.12 -18.29 -12.40
C LYS A 185 4.18 -16.95 -13.11
N LEU A 186 4.62 -15.88 -12.42
CA LEU A 186 4.81 -14.56 -13.02
C LEU A 186 5.88 -14.59 -14.12
N ILE A 187 7.02 -15.23 -13.85
CA ILE A 187 8.11 -15.35 -14.83
C ILE A 187 7.62 -16.11 -16.06
N ALA A 188 6.92 -17.23 -15.89
CA ALA A 188 6.39 -18.03 -16.98
C ALA A 188 5.34 -17.28 -17.81
N GLU A 189 4.43 -16.56 -17.16
CA GLU A 189 3.39 -15.77 -17.81
C GLU A 189 4.01 -14.66 -18.67
N VAL A 190 4.94 -13.91 -18.14
CA VAL A 190 5.62 -12.82 -18.85
C VAL A 190 6.46 -13.34 -20.01
N ALA A 191 7.14 -14.48 -19.85
CA ALA A 191 7.87 -15.13 -20.95
C ALA A 191 6.92 -15.54 -22.08
N SER A 192 5.75 -16.07 -21.76
CA SER A 192 4.71 -16.40 -22.73
C SER A 192 4.21 -15.17 -23.48
N MET A 193 3.96 -14.06 -22.79
CA MET A 193 3.53 -12.79 -23.41
C MET A 193 4.59 -12.18 -24.33
N SER A 194 5.86 -12.40 -24.05
CA SER A 194 7.01 -11.88 -24.80
C SER A 194 7.56 -12.85 -25.86
N LYS A 195 6.75 -13.79 -26.34
CA LYS A 195 7.12 -14.80 -27.36
C LYS A 195 8.33 -15.65 -26.98
N GLY A 196 8.43 -16.00 -25.70
CA GLY A 196 9.53 -16.82 -25.18
C GLY A 196 10.81 -16.05 -24.81
N MET A 197 10.84 -14.74 -25.00
CA MET A 197 11.96 -13.92 -24.51
C MET A 197 11.88 -13.76 -22.98
N LYS A 198 13.00 -14.02 -22.32
CA LYS A 198 13.12 -13.76 -20.89
C LYS A 198 13.27 -12.26 -20.66
N LEU A 199 12.25 -11.67 -20.02
CA LEU A 199 12.32 -10.26 -19.61
C LEU A 199 13.15 -10.12 -18.34
N ARG A 200 13.80 -8.96 -18.20
CA ARG A 200 14.46 -8.57 -16.96
C ARG A 200 13.40 -8.30 -15.87
N GLU A 201 13.83 -8.33 -14.64
CA GLU A 201 12.97 -8.07 -13.48
C GLU A 201 12.30 -6.69 -13.55
N ASP A 202 13.03 -5.65 -13.93
CA ASP A 202 12.49 -4.30 -14.11
C ASP A 202 11.41 -4.20 -15.19
N GLN A 203 11.58 -4.94 -16.28
CA GLN A 203 10.60 -5.00 -17.37
C GLN A 203 9.33 -5.74 -16.92
N THR A 204 9.49 -6.82 -16.18
CA THR A 204 8.36 -7.59 -15.60
C THR A 204 7.58 -6.73 -14.61
N LEU A 205 8.28 -6.04 -13.73
CA LEU A 205 7.68 -5.12 -12.76
C LEU A 205 6.91 -3.98 -13.46
N PHE A 206 7.49 -3.43 -14.54
CA PHE A 206 6.82 -2.42 -15.35
C PHE A 206 5.49 -2.92 -15.92
N LEU A 207 5.45 -4.12 -16.51
CA LEU A 207 4.22 -4.71 -17.04
C LEU A 207 3.17 -4.92 -15.94
N PHE A 208 3.62 -5.34 -14.78
CA PHE A 208 2.73 -5.51 -13.63
C PHE A 208 2.11 -4.18 -13.18
N MET A 209 2.95 -3.16 -13.04
CA MET A 209 2.50 -1.82 -12.64
C MET A 209 1.57 -1.18 -13.68
N ASP A 210 1.85 -1.38 -14.98
CA ASP A 210 0.97 -0.91 -16.05
C ASP A 210 -0.42 -1.55 -15.96
N THR A 211 -0.48 -2.84 -15.70
CA THR A 211 -1.76 -3.55 -15.49
C THR A 211 -2.51 -3.01 -14.27
N LEU A 212 -1.84 -2.83 -13.15
CA LEU A 212 -2.46 -2.30 -11.93
C LEU A 212 -2.99 -0.87 -12.14
N LYS A 213 -2.24 -0.02 -12.85
CA LYS A 213 -2.68 1.35 -13.16
C LYS A 213 -3.92 1.35 -14.05
N ASN A 214 -3.94 0.51 -15.08
CA ASN A 214 -5.11 0.37 -15.94
C ASN A 214 -6.33 -0.13 -15.18
N LEU A 215 -6.16 -1.09 -14.26
CA LEU A 215 -7.24 -1.55 -13.37
C LEU A 215 -7.74 -0.43 -12.46
N ALA A 216 -6.83 0.31 -11.84
CA ALA A 216 -7.20 1.41 -10.94
C ALA A 216 -8.05 2.47 -11.65
N MET A 217 -7.66 2.84 -12.85
CA MET A 217 -8.40 3.81 -13.67
C MET A 217 -9.74 3.26 -14.17
N LYS A 218 -9.75 2.02 -14.66
CA LYS A 218 -10.95 1.40 -15.25
C LYS A 218 -12.01 1.07 -14.20
N LEU A 219 -11.60 0.60 -13.03
CA LEU A 219 -12.48 0.15 -11.96
C LEU A 219 -12.76 1.22 -10.90
N ASP A 220 -12.15 2.38 -10.99
CA ASP A 220 -12.27 3.46 -10.01
C ASP A 220 -11.89 2.98 -8.61
N ILE A 221 -10.67 2.48 -8.49
CA ILE A 221 -10.12 1.89 -7.26
C ILE A 221 -8.75 2.49 -6.90
N PHE A 222 -8.38 2.33 -5.64
CA PHE A 222 -7.03 2.61 -5.12
C PHE A 222 -6.25 1.31 -4.95
N ILE A 223 -4.99 1.31 -5.37
CA ILE A 223 -4.07 0.18 -5.17
C ILE A 223 -2.78 0.70 -4.54
N LEU A 224 -2.44 0.12 -3.38
CA LEU A 224 -1.11 0.22 -2.78
C LEU A 224 -0.40 -1.11 -2.99
N THR A 225 0.77 -1.07 -3.60
CA THR A 225 1.60 -2.26 -3.76
C THR A 225 3.02 -2.03 -3.28
N MET A 226 3.74 -3.09 -3.06
CA MET A 226 5.10 -3.07 -2.54
C MET A 226 6.05 -3.90 -3.40
N THR A 227 7.31 -3.50 -3.40
CA THR A 227 8.42 -4.29 -3.95
C THR A 227 9.62 -4.23 -3.01
N GLN A 228 10.45 -5.28 -3.02
CA GLN A 228 11.71 -5.28 -2.29
C GLN A 228 12.80 -4.63 -3.12
N LEU A 229 13.67 -3.85 -2.47
CA LEU A 229 14.89 -3.35 -3.06
C LEU A 229 15.92 -4.49 -3.10
N ASN A 230 16.53 -4.72 -4.25
CA ASN A 230 17.59 -5.71 -4.39
C ASN A 230 18.81 -5.34 -3.53
N GLY A 231 19.49 -6.36 -2.94
CA GLY A 231 20.64 -6.15 -2.05
C GLY A 231 21.81 -5.37 -2.67
N THR A 232 21.92 -5.34 -3.99
CA THR A 232 22.86 -4.49 -4.75
C THR A 232 22.66 -3.00 -4.53
N TYR A 233 21.49 -2.58 -4.05
CA TYR A 233 21.23 -1.17 -3.70
C TYR A 233 21.97 -0.73 -2.43
N LYS A 234 22.35 -1.70 -1.57
CA LYS A 234 23.03 -1.43 -0.30
C LYS A 234 24.50 -1.05 -0.48
N ASP A 235 25.16 -1.57 -1.52
CA ASP A 235 26.60 -1.47 -1.71
C ASP A 235 27.02 -0.48 -2.82
N SER A 236 26.10 0.02 -3.64
CA SER A 236 26.44 0.92 -4.72
C SER A 236 26.29 2.38 -4.30
N GLN A 237 27.41 3.00 -3.97
CA GLN A 237 27.54 4.47 -3.99
C GLN A 237 27.39 5.05 -5.41
N ILE A 238 27.33 4.20 -6.42
CA ILE A 238 27.18 4.56 -7.83
C ILE A 238 25.86 3.98 -8.32
N LYS A 239 24.91 4.86 -8.53
CA LYS A 239 23.63 4.52 -9.19
C LYS A 239 23.96 4.17 -10.66
N ASP A 240 23.91 2.89 -10.99
CA ASP A 240 24.02 2.43 -12.37
C ASP A 240 22.90 3.08 -13.21
N GLU A 241 23.24 3.56 -14.41
CA GLU A 241 22.25 4.12 -15.35
C GLU A 241 21.10 3.16 -15.65
N THR A 242 21.35 1.85 -15.62
CA THR A 242 20.34 0.82 -15.83
C THR A 242 19.31 0.79 -14.69
N MET A 243 19.77 0.98 -13.45
CA MET A 243 18.88 1.08 -12.28
C MET A 243 18.04 2.38 -12.31
N LEU A 244 18.67 3.48 -12.74
CA LEU A 244 17.98 4.77 -12.90
C LEU A 244 16.95 4.72 -14.03
N ARG A 245 17.23 4.02 -15.13
CA ARG A 245 16.26 3.82 -16.22
C ARG A 245 15.08 2.97 -15.78
N GLY A 246 15.33 1.88 -15.05
CA GLY A 246 14.29 1.02 -14.48
C GLY A 246 13.38 1.79 -13.51
N ALA A 247 13.98 2.54 -12.59
CA ALA A 247 13.24 3.37 -11.63
C ALA A 247 12.43 4.48 -12.33
N LYS A 248 12.98 5.10 -13.37
CA LYS A 248 12.29 6.12 -14.16
C LYS A 248 11.09 5.53 -14.90
N SER A 249 11.26 4.37 -15.55
CA SER A 249 10.17 3.68 -16.24
C SER A 249 9.03 3.30 -15.29
N LEU A 250 9.36 2.89 -14.06
CA LEU A 250 8.37 2.64 -13.01
C LEU A 250 7.68 3.91 -12.56
N ALA A 251 8.44 4.99 -12.32
CA ALA A 251 7.90 6.29 -11.91
C ALA A 251 6.88 6.85 -12.91
N ASP A 252 7.07 6.58 -14.20
CA ASP A 252 6.15 7.02 -15.26
C ASP A 252 4.79 6.28 -15.22
N ARG A 253 4.67 5.16 -14.49
CA ARG A 253 3.46 4.32 -14.42
C ARG A 253 2.74 4.34 -13.08
N ILE A 254 3.32 4.98 -12.08
CA ILE A 254 2.75 5.08 -10.73
C ILE A 254 2.42 6.53 -10.41
N ASP A 255 1.41 6.74 -9.58
CA ASP A 255 1.00 8.06 -9.15
C ASP A 255 1.86 8.58 -8.00
N LEU A 256 2.39 7.66 -7.17
CA LEU A 256 3.33 7.94 -6.11
C LEU A 256 4.27 6.77 -5.90
N GLY A 257 5.57 7.07 -5.80
CA GLY A 257 6.60 6.13 -5.37
C GLY A 257 7.22 6.56 -4.05
N GLU A 258 7.27 5.66 -3.08
CA GLU A 258 7.96 5.84 -1.80
C GLU A 258 9.09 4.81 -1.69
N ILE A 259 10.29 5.27 -1.38
CA ILE A 259 11.44 4.42 -1.09
C ILE A 259 11.76 4.57 0.39
N SER A 260 11.53 3.52 1.17
CA SER A 260 11.93 3.48 2.57
C SER A 260 13.30 2.82 2.69
N LEU A 261 14.30 3.61 3.03
CA LEU A 261 15.66 3.16 3.27
C LEU A 261 15.97 3.21 4.76
N ARG A 262 16.72 2.22 5.26
CA ARG A 262 17.29 2.34 6.59
C ARG A 262 18.35 3.44 6.55
N PRO A 263 18.28 4.43 7.45
CA PRO A 263 19.27 5.48 7.47
C PRO A 263 20.65 4.89 7.79
N THR A 264 21.68 5.38 7.10
CA THR A 264 23.08 5.06 7.42
C THR A 264 23.45 5.64 8.79
N SER A 265 24.51 5.12 9.39
CA SER A 265 25.00 5.65 10.68
C SER A 265 25.31 7.16 10.62
N ALA A 266 25.82 7.64 9.48
CA ALA A 266 26.09 9.06 9.26
C ALA A 266 24.81 9.90 9.18
N GLU A 267 23.77 9.40 8.51
CA GLU A 267 22.46 10.06 8.44
C GLU A 267 21.78 10.09 9.80
N LEU A 268 21.87 8.99 10.58
CA LEU A 268 21.35 8.94 11.94
C LEU A 268 22.06 9.96 12.85
N GLU A 269 23.38 10.13 12.72
CA GLU A 269 24.10 11.17 13.45
C GLU A 269 23.69 12.58 13.04
N CYS A 270 23.47 12.80 11.75
CA CYS A 270 22.98 14.07 11.23
C CYS A 270 21.59 14.41 11.77
N VAL A 271 20.68 13.42 11.78
CA VAL A 271 19.33 13.59 12.35
C VAL A 271 19.40 13.87 13.85
N LYS A 272 20.24 13.14 14.60
CA LYS A 272 20.46 13.39 16.04
C LYS A 272 20.95 14.81 16.30
N LYS A 273 21.92 15.28 15.54
CA LYS A 273 22.41 16.66 15.61
C LYS A 273 21.33 17.69 15.31
N LEU A 274 20.52 17.46 14.25
CA LEU A 274 19.41 18.34 13.91
C LEU A 274 18.32 18.36 14.99
N MET A 275 18.03 17.22 15.62
CA MET A 275 17.08 17.15 16.73
C MET A 275 17.61 17.88 17.97
N GLN A 276 18.90 17.78 18.28
CA GLN A 276 19.53 18.52 19.37
C GLN A 276 19.49 20.05 19.17
N TYR A 277 19.59 20.50 17.91
CA TYR A 277 19.49 21.92 17.59
C TYR A 277 18.05 22.48 17.63
N ARG A 278 17.05 21.66 17.29
CA ARG A 278 15.63 22.11 17.25
C ARG A 278 14.87 21.90 18.56
N TYR A 279 15.33 20.96 19.38
CA TYR A 279 14.70 20.63 20.64
C TYR A 279 15.81 20.49 21.70
N PRO A 280 16.37 21.61 22.21
CA PRO A 280 17.20 21.52 23.39
C PRO A 280 16.36 20.87 24.49
N ILE A 281 16.87 19.77 25.03
CA ILE A 281 16.25 19.08 26.17
C ILE A 281 16.18 20.10 27.30
N LEU A 282 14.94 20.46 27.69
CA LEU A 282 14.65 21.18 28.90
C LEU A 282 15.00 20.31 30.11
#